data_95c0bf8bc9bb2c9b3dd37b9fba8130ad
#
_entry.id   95c0bf8bc9bb2c9b3dd37b9fba8130ad
#
_cell.length_a   1.000
_cell.length_b   1.000
_cell.length_c   1.000
_cell.angle_alpha   90.00
_cell.angle_beta   90.00
_cell.angle_gamma   90.00
#
_symmetry.space_group_name_H-M   'P 1'
#
loop_
_entity.id
_entity.type
_entity.pdbx_description
1 polymer ?
#
loop_
_entity_poly.entity_id
_entity_poly.type
_entity_poly.pdbx_seq_one_letter_code
_entity_poly.pdbx_strand_id
1 'polypeptide(L)'
;MIDVIVPAYIPTERNLNFFYEAMNSLRRQTLKDFNVKIILNGSDLYKSEIEESIQSDDRFEALHFKKKSSAAIARNYGIRNTSSKYVAQLDADDLYHEEKLEKQLKFMESNTHCSLLGTSNYVIRNGRNVDSCCGTHHQYQTHEKIKENIDANYNVIVCGSVMFRRSEVFGNNLFYDEENTPGQYWPSYGKIMYEDLDLWIRCINRGKKINIIPERLYYWREGSRVER
;
A
#
# COMPACT_ATOMS: atom_id res chain seq x y z
N MET A 1 -4.52 0.64 17.15
CA MET A 1 -4.48 1.81 16.24
C MET A 1 -3.73 1.44 14.96
N ILE A 2 -4.16 1.94 13.82
CA ILE A 2 -3.60 1.74 12.48
C ILE A 2 -3.23 3.11 11.91
N ASP A 3 -2.06 3.23 11.27
CA ASP A 3 -1.72 4.37 10.41
C ASP A 3 -1.75 3.92 8.94
N VAL A 4 -2.53 4.59 8.10
CA VAL A 4 -2.59 4.36 6.65
C VAL A 4 -1.64 5.34 5.96
N ILE A 5 -0.69 4.84 5.19
CA ILE A 5 0.25 5.64 4.42
C ILE A 5 -0.24 5.78 2.99
N VAL A 6 -0.36 7.01 2.52
CA VAL A 6 -0.80 7.34 1.16
C VAL A 6 0.28 8.17 0.46
N PRO A 7 1.19 7.55 -0.31
CA PRO A 7 2.12 8.30 -1.15
C PRO A 7 1.35 8.94 -2.31
N ALA A 8 1.36 10.27 -2.40
CA ALA A 8 0.57 11.02 -3.36
C ALA A 8 1.45 11.90 -4.26
N TYR A 9 1.55 11.55 -5.55
CA TYR A 9 2.08 12.40 -6.61
C TYR A 9 0.94 12.78 -7.54
N ILE A 10 0.54 14.05 -7.54
CA ILE A 10 -0.68 14.55 -8.21
C ILE A 10 -0.31 15.63 -9.21
N PRO A 11 0.14 15.26 -10.43
CA PRO A 11 0.56 16.20 -11.46
C PRO A 11 -0.59 16.69 -12.36
N THR A 12 -1.77 16.09 -12.29
CA THR A 12 -2.91 16.43 -13.15
C THR A 12 -4.22 16.43 -12.37
N GLU A 13 -5.24 17.11 -12.89
CA GLU A 13 -6.60 17.11 -12.36
C GLU A 13 -7.20 15.67 -12.31
N ARG A 14 -6.88 14.83 -13.29
CA ARG A 14 -7.30 13.42 -13.28
C ARG A 14 -6.76 12.68 -12.04
N ASN A 15 -5.48 12.91 -11.70
CA ASN A 15 -4.89 12.30 -10.51
C ASN A 15 -5.49 12.89 -9.22
N LEU A 16 -5.86 14.18 -9.22
CA LEU A 16 -6.57 14.80 -8.10
C LEU A 16 -7.95 14.15 -7.89
N ASN A 17 -8.69 13.88 -8.95
CA ASN A 17 -9.97 13.19 -8.86
C ASN A 17 -9.82 11.76 -8.30
N PHE A 18 -8.80 11.02 -8.72
CA PHE A 18 -8.51 9.69 -8.15
C PHE A 18 -8.14 9.78 -6.67
N PHE A 19 -7.35 10.77 -6.30
CA PHE A 19 -7.02 11.03 -4.90
C PHE A 19 -8.28 11.29 -4.06
N TYR A 20 -9.23 12.09 -4.53
CA TYR A 20 -10.50 12.31 -3.82
C TYR A 20 -11.30 11.02 -3.66
N GLU A 21 -11.35 10.18 -4.67
CA GLU A 21 -11.98 8.86 -4.58
C GLU A 21 -11.28 7.98 -3.54
N ALA A 22 -9.95 7.97 -3.50
CA ALA A 22 -9.15 7.24 -2.53
C ALA A 22 -9.44 7.72 -1.10
N MET A 23 -9.43 9.04 -0.84
CA MET A 23 -9.75 9.61 0.48
C MET A 23 -11.19 9.30 0.90
N ASN A 24 -12.14 9.34 -0.03
CA ASN A 24 -13.52 8.95 0.25
C ASN A 24 -13.65 7.47 0.59
N SER A 25 -12.83 6.59 0.00
CA SER A 25 -12.80 5.16 0.36
C SER A 25 -12.33 4.94 1.80
N LEU A 26 -11.37 5.75 2.28
CA LEU A 26 -10.93 5.74 3.68
C LEU A 26 -12.00 6.26 4.63
N ARG A 27 -12.69 7.35 4.30
CA ARG A 27 -13.80 7.87 5.13
C ARG A 27 -14.93 6.87 5.32
N ARG A 28 -15.19 6.03 4.31
CA ARG A 28 -16.23 4.99 4.36
C ARG A 28 -15.82 3.74 5.14
N GLN A 29 -14.57 3.61 5.61
CA GLN A 29 -14.17 2.43 6.39
C GLN A 29 -15.11 2.21 7.59
N THR A 30 -15.50 0.96 7.83
CA THR A 30 -16.32 0.55 9.00
C THR A 30 -15.56 0.78 10.29
N LEU A 31 -14.27 0.42 10.34
CA LEU A 31 -13.36 0.79 11.41
C LEU A 31 -13.13 2.31 11.41
N LYS A 32 -13.24 2.95 12.58
CA LYS A 32 -13.02 4.42 12.70
C LYS A 32 -11.71 4.78 13.41
N ASP A 33 -11.14 3.86 14.18
CA ASP A 33 -9.89 4.06 14.94
C ASP A 33 -8.65 3.83 14.06
N PHE A 34 -8.36 4.79 13.19
CA PHE A 34 -7.13 4.84 12.37
C PHE A 34 -6.79 6.28 12.00
N ASN A 35 -5.52 6.51 11.65
CA ASN A 35 -5.05 7.77 11.07
C ASN A 35 -4.59 7.58 9.63
N VAL A 36 -4.49 8.67 8.89
CA VAL A 36 -4.02 8.71 7.49
C VAL A 36 -2.89 9.71 7.36
N LYS A 37 -1.73 9.24 6.89
CA LYS A 37 -0.58 10.07 6.57
C LYS A 37 -0.45 10.17 5.05
N ILE A 38 -0.81 11.31 4.50
CA ILE A 38 -0.74 11.61 3.06
C ILE A 38 0.63 12.24 2.80
N ILE A 39 1.45 11.57 1.98
CA ILE A 39 2.79 12.05 1.66
C ILE A 39 2.73 12.76 0.31
N LEU A 40 2.61 14.10 0.33
CA LEU A 40 2.61 14.91 -0.89
C LEU A 40 4.02 14.91 -1.48
N ASN A 41 4.21 14.15 -2.57
CA ASN A 41 5.50 13.81 -3.13
C ASN A 41 5.85 14.71 -4.33
N GLY A 42 6.36 15.91 -4.05
CA GLY A 42 7.04 16.76 -5.03
C GLY A 42 6.15 17.50 -6.03
N SER A 43 4.88 17.67 -5.76
CA SER A 43 4.00 18.55 -6.53
C SER A 43 3.21 19.45 -5.61
N ASP A 44 3.37 20.76 -5.74
CA ASP A 44 2.56 21.75 -5.01
C ASP A 44 1.34 22.20 -5.84
N LEU A 45 1.14 21.63 -7.04
CA LEU A 45 0.13 22.09 -8.01
C LEU A 45 -1.31 22.09 -7.43
N TYR A 46 -1.65 21.07 -6.62
CA TYR A 46 -2.97 20.93 -6.01
C TYR A 46 -2.89 20.85 -4.48
N LYS A 47 -1.86 21.48 -3.91
CA LYS A 47 -1.61 21.41 -2.46
C LYS A 47 -2.77 21.98 -1.66
N SER A 48 -3.23 23.18 -2.02
CA SER A 48 -4.31 23.85 -1.31
C SER A 48 -5.61 23.09 -1.36
N GLU A 49 -5.97 22.55 -2.53
CA GLU A 49 -7.18 21.75 -2.74
C GLU A 49 -7.14 20.45 -1.94
N ILE A 50 -5.95 19.82 -1.86
CA ILE A 50 -5.76 18.59 -1.06
C ILE A 50 -5.92 18.92 0.43
N GLU A 51 -5.23 19.95 0.94
CA GLU A 51 -5.31 20.36 2.34
C GLU A 51 -6.74 20.73 2.73
N GLU A 52 -7.45 21.49 1.90
CA GLU A 52 -8.85 21.84 2.11
C GLU A 52 -9.74 20.59 2.15
N SER A 53 -9.49 19.63 1.25
CA SER A 53 -10.30 18.41 1.17
C SER A 53 -10.22 17.51 2.40
N ILE A 54 -9.14 17.60 3.18
CA ILE A 54 -8.91 16.74 4.36
C ILE A 54 -9.10 17.45 5.70
N GLN A 55 -9.12 18.78 5.74
CA GLN A 55 -9.12 19.57 6.98
C GLN A 55 -10.31 19.31 7.92
N SER A 56 -11.42 18.78 7.41
CA SER A 56 -12.63 18.49 8.19
C SER A 56 -12.61 17.13 8.90
N ASP A 57 -11.55 16.35 8.76
CA ASP A 57 -11.42 15.01 9.34
C ASP A 57 -10.06 14.87 10.02
N ASP A 58 -10.04 14.98 11.34
CA ASP A 58 -8.82 15.00 12.18
C ASP A 58 -7.96 13.74 12.06
N ARG A 59 -8.47 12.70 11.42
CA ARG A 59 -7.68 11.49 11.12
C ARG A 59 -6.67 11.68 10.01
N PHE A 60 -6.84 12.70 9.15
CA PHE A 60 -6.03 12.92 7.97
C PHE A 60 -4.98 13.99 8.21
N GLU A 61 -3.74 13.70 7.87
CA GLU A 61 -2.62 14.64 7.94
C GLU A 61 -1.81 14.60 6.65
N ALA A 62 -1.54 15.77 6.06
CA ALA A 62 -0.67 15.92 4.91
C ALA A 62 0.77 16.22 5.34
N LEU A 63 1.71 15.41 4.91
CA LEU A 63 3.14 15.58 5.09
C LEU A 63 3.78 15.93 3.74
N HIS A 64 4.50 17.05 3.71
CA HIS A 64 5.07 17.58 2.47
C HIS A 64 6.49 17.09 2.25
N PHE A 65 6.70 16.49 1.08
CA PHE A 65 8.02 16.09 0.59
C PHE A 65 8.37 16.97 -0.62
N LYS A 66 9.15 18.03 -0.40
CA LYS A 66 9.35 19.14 -1.35
C LYS A 66 9.91 18.73 -2.72
N LYS A 67 10.66 17.64 -2.79
CA LYS A 67 11.28 17.17 -4.05
C LYS A 67 10.65 15.85 -4.45
N LYS A 68 10.18 15.74 -5.71
CA LYS A 68 9.72 14.46 -6.26
C LYS A 68 10.77 13.37 -6.01
N SER A 69 10.31 12.27 -5.41
CA SER A 69 11.12 11.11 -5.08
C SER A 69 10.45 9.83 -5.59
N SER A 70 11.09 8.68 -5.39
CA SER A 70 10.45 7.39 -5.67
C SER A 70 9.29 7.12 -4.71
N ALA A 71 8.38 6.22 -5.11
CA ALA A 71 7.31 5.76 -4.23
C ALA A 71 7.87 5.08 -2.96
N ALA A 72 9.00 4.38 -3.06
CA ALA A 72 9.71 3.78 -1.95
C ALA A 72 10.11 4.81 -0.89
N ILE A 73 10.75 5.92 -1.31
CA ILE A 73 11.14 7.02 -0.42
C ILE A 73 9.92 7.64 0.25
N ALA A 74 8.86 7.93 -0.53
CA ALA A 74 7.65 8.53 0.01
C ALA A 74 6.96 7.61 1.04
N ARG A 75 6.84 6.29 0.74
CA ARG A 75 6.29 5.31 1.69
C ARG A 75 7.13 5.23 2.97
N ASN A 76 8.45 5.13 2.84
CA ASN A 76 9.35 5.07 3.99
C ASN A 76 9.29 6.33 4.85
N TYR A 77 9.19 7.50 4.23
CA TYR A 77 9.00 8.76 4.95
C TYR A 77 7.71 8.73 5.77
N GLY A 78 6.60 8.32 5.17
CA GLY A 78 5.34 8.14 5.90
C GLY A 78 5.47 7.14 7.05
N ILE A 79 6.05 5.96 6.81
CA ILE A 79 6.25 4.91 7.81
C ILE A 79 7.09 5.40 9.01
N ARG A 80 8.15 6.17 8.75
CA ARG A 80 9.01 6.75 9.82
C ARG A 80 8.26 7.79 10.67
N ASN A 81 7.23 8.42 10.12
CA ASN A 81 6.37 9.39 10.81
C ASN A 81 5.12 8.76 11.46
N THR A 82 5.12 7.45 11.69
CA THR A 82 4.04 6.71 12.35
C THR A 82 4.51 6.07 13.64
N SER A 83 3.58 5.80 14.56
CA SER A 83 3.84 5.09 15.82
C SER A 83 2.84 3.97 16.12
N SER A 84 1.80 3.82 15.30
CA SER A 84 0.76 2.82 15.51
C SER A 84 1.27 1.38 15.42
N LYS A 85 0.56 0.46 16.07
CA LYS A 85 0.87 -0.99 16.07
C LYS A 85 0.86 -1.57 14.65
N TYR A 86 -0.04 -1.06 13.80
CA TYR A 86 -0.18 -1.50 12.42
C TYR A 86 0.01 -0.35 11.45
N VAL A 87 0.59 -0.66 10.30
CA VAL A 87 0.76 0.27 9.17
C VAL A 87 0.09 -0.34 7.96
N ALA A 88 -0.90 0.32 7.39
CA ALA A 88 -1.53 -0.06 6.13
C ALA A 88 -1.07 0.86 5.00
N GLN A 89 -1.23 0.42 3.75
CA GLN A 89 -0.85 1.19 2.57
C GLN A 89 -2.02 1.34 1.60
N LEU A 90 -2.17 2.55 1.05
CA LEU A 90 -3.09 2.83 -0.04
C LEU A 90 -2.37 3.69 -1.07
N ASP A 91 -2.36 3.26 -2.33
CA ASP A 91 -1.88 4.11 -3.43
C ASP A 91 -2.95 5.19 -3.73
N ALA A 92 -2.50 6.42 -4.03
CA ALA A 92 -3.38 7.59 -4.13
C ALA A 92 -4.40 7.54 -5.29
N ASP A 93 -4.28 6.57 -6.17
CA ASP A 93 -5.14 6.33 -7.33
C ASP A 93 -6.02 5.08 -7.21
N ASP A 94 -5.93 4.37 -6.07
CA ASP A 94 -6.66 3.13 -5.78
C ASP A 94 -7.70 3.31 -4.67
N LEU A 95 -8.49 2.26 -4.38
CA LEU A 95 -9.56 2.35 -3.39
C LEU A 95 -9.53 1.18 -2.41
N TYR A 96 -10.01 1.44 -1.19
CA TYR A 96 -10.34 0.42 -0.21
C TYR A 96 -11.81 0.03 -0.27
N HIS A 97 -12.09 -1.27 -0.09
CA HIS A 97 -13.42 -1.73 0.32
C HIS A 97 -13.70 -1.25 1.75
N GLU A 98 -14.95 -0.93 2.06
CA GLU A 98 -15.33 -0.33 3.35
C GLU A 98 -14.97 -1.16 4.59
N GLU A 99 -14.89 -2.48 4.48
CA GLU A 99 -14.54 -3.38 5.58
C GLU A 99 -13.05 -3.76 5.65
N LYS A 100 -12.21 -3.18 4.78
CA LYS A 100 -10.82 -3.65 4.64
C LYS A 100 -10.02 -3.53 5.93
N LEU A 101 -9.99 -2.38 6.55
CA LEU A 101 -9.20 -2.17 7.77
C LEU A 101 -9.70 -3.01 8.93
N GLU A 102 -11.01 -3.16 9.09
CA GLU A 102 -11.63 -3.98 10.15
C GLU A 102 -11.27 -5.46 10.00
N LYS A 103 -11.43 -6.01 8.79
CA LYS A 103 -11.14 -7.42 8.50
C LYS A 103 -9.66 -7.74 8.66
N GLN A 104 -8.79 -6.87 8.16
CA GLN A 104 -7.35 -7.04 8.32
C GLN A 104 -6.93 -6.94 9.79
N LEU A 105 -7.46 -5.97 10.54
CA LEU A 105 -7.17 -5.84 11.97
C LEU A 105 -7.60 -7.09 12.75
N LYS A 106 -8.82 -7.58 12.52
CA LYS A 106 -9.34 -8.79 13.15
C LYS A 106 -8.44 -10.00 12.87
N PHE A 107 -8.01 -10.16 11.60
CA PHE A 107 -7.08 -11.23 11.23
C PHE A 107 -5.73 -11.11 11.95
N MET A 108 -5.15 -9.92 11.93
CA MET A 108 -3.82 -9.65 12.53
C MET A 108 -3.84 -9.85 14.05
N GLU A 109 -4.92 -9.47 14.74
CA GLU A 109 -5.04 -9.67 16.20
C GLU A 109 -5.22 -11.16 16.54
N SER A 110 -5.93 -11.92 15.72
CA SER A 110 -6.12 -13.37 15.91
C SER A 110 -4.89 -14.20 15.50
N ASN A 111 -4.00 -13.62 14.66
CA ASN A 111 -2.81 -14.30 14.11
C ASN A 111 -1.55 -13.51 14.46
N THR A 112 -1.13 -13.62 15.73
CA THR A 112 -0.02 -12.81 16.29
C THR A 112 1.33 -13.01 15.57
N HIS A 113 1.51 -14.16 14.91
CA HIS A 113 2.72 -14.44 14.12
C HIS A 113 2.70 -13.84 12.71
N CYS A 114 1.54 -13.34 12.23
CA CYS A 114 1.46 -12.68 10.94
C CYS A 114 2.15 -11.32 10.99
N SER A 115 3.18 -11.14 10.19
CA SER A 115 3.97 -9.89 10.10
C SER A 115 3.45 -8.95 9.03
N LEU A 116 2.92 -9.52 7.93
CA LEU A 116 2.35 -8.81 6.78
C LEU A 116 1.11 -9.55 6.27
N LEU A 117 0.04 -8.80 6.05
CA LEU A 117 -1.24 -9.33 5.56
C LEU A 117 -1.69 -8.56 4.31
N GLY A 118 -1.75 -9.25 3.17
CA GLY A 118 -2.39 -8.75 1.95
C GLY A 118 -3.88 -9.11 1.88
N THR A 119 -4.55 -8.57 0.88
CA THR A 119 -5.91 -8.96 0.48
C THR A 119 -5.97 -9.23 -1.02
N SER A 120 -6.97 -9.98 -1.46
CA SER A 120 -7.31 -10.03 -2.89
C SER A 120 -7.84 -8.67 -3.35
N ASN A 121 -7.88 -8.46 -4.68
CA ASN A 121 -8.28 -7.17 -5.26
C ASN A 121 -9.24 -7.35 -6.44
N TYR A 122 -10.02 -6.30 -6.69
CA TYR A 122 -10.63 -6.00 -7.99
C TYR A 122 -9.68 -5.15 -8.82
N VAL A 123 -9.89 -5.16 -10.15
CA VAL A 123 -9.26 -4.21 -11.06
C VAL A 123 -10.33 -3.24 -11.57
N ILE A 124 -10.04 -1.92 -11.48
CA ILE A 124 -10.85 -0.90 -12.11
C ILE A 124 -10.26 -0.64 -13.50
N ARG A 125 -11.01 -1.00 -14.54
CA ARG A 125 -10.64 -0.75 -15.93
C ARG A 125 -11.73 0.09 -16.60
N ASN A 126 -11.37 1.23 -17.19
CA ASN A 126 -12.31 2.17 -17.82
C ASN A 126 -13.49 2.53 -16.89
N GLY A 127 -13.22 2.78 -15.61
CA GLY A 127 -14.22 3.14 -14.61
C GLY A 127 -15.16 2.00 -14.17
N ARG A 128 -14.90 0.75 -14.58
CA ARG A 128 -15.69 -0.43 -14.19
C ARG A 128 -14.85 -1.40 -13.39
N ASN A 129 -15.44 -1.98 -12.36
CA ASN A 129 -14.83 -3.10 -11.67
C ASN A 129 -14.89 -4.33 -12.58
N VAL A 130 -13.70 -4.86 -12.90
CA VAL A 130 -13.58 -6.10 -13.65
C VAL A 130 -13.03 -7.19 -12.75
N ASP A 131 -13.52 -8.40 -12.99
CA ASP A 131 -13.06 -9.59 -12.29
C ASP A 131 -11.73 -10.05 -12.88
N SER A 132 -10.69 -9.29 -12.62
CA SER A 132 -9.33 -9.60 -13.04
C SER A 132 -8.48 -9.80 -11.81
N CYS A 133 -7.80 -10.92 -11.77
CA CYS A 133 -6.80 -11.21 -10.77
C CYS A 133 -5.43 -10.78 -11.30
N CYS A 134 -4.96 -9.60 -10.95
CA CYS A 134 -3.53 -9.37 -10.97
C CYS A 134 -2.90 -10.21 -9.85
N GLY A 135 -2.52 -11.44 -10.19
CA GLY A 135 -1.68 -12.29 -9.34
C GLY A 135 -2.31 -12.93 -8.11
N THR A 136 -3.52 -12.53 -7.70
CA THR A 136 -4.13 -13.09 -6.49
C THR A 136 -5.23 -14.08 -6.83
N HIS A 137 -4.97 -15.35 -6.56
CA HIS A 137 -6.00 -16.37 -6.57
C HIS A 137 -7.03 -16.09 -5.47
N HIS A 138 -8.31 -16.35 -5.76
CA HIS A 138 -9.44 -16.22 -4.84
C HIS A 138 -9.39 -17.16 -3.61
N GLN A 139 -8.24 -17.75 -3.33
CA GLN A 139 -8.05 -18.68 -2.23
C GLN A 139 -7.13 -18.06 -1.18
N TYR A 140 -7.42 -18.36 0.08
CA TYR A 140 -6.51 -18.03 1.17
C TYR A 140 -5.11 -18.53 0.85
N GLN A 141 -4.13 -17.63 0.90
CA GLN A 141 -2.74 -17.99 0.66
C GLN A 141 -1.96 -17.97 1.96
N THR A 142 -1.48 -19.15 2.34
CA THR A 142 -0.57 -19.32 3.47
C THR A 142 0.82 -18.77 3.13
N HIS A 143 1.62 -18.56 4.15
CA HIS A 143 3.01 -18.13 3.98
C HIS A 143 3.79 -19.02 3.00
N GLU A 144 3.63 -20.33 3.11
CA GLU A 144 4.32 -21.32 2.28
C GLU A 144 3.94 -21.15 0.80
N LYS A 145 2.64 -20.99 0.52
CA LYS A 145 2.16 -20.80 -0.86
C LYS A 145 2.59 -19.46 -1.45
N ILE A 146 2.59 -18.40 -0.63
CA ILE A 146 3.10 -17.08 -1.04
C ILE A 146 4.59 -17.18 -1.36
N LYS A 147 5.37 -17.86 -0.49
CA LYS A 147 6.81 -18.08 -0.71
C LYS A 147 7.07 -18.84 -2.01
N GLU A 148 6.36 -19.92 -2.28
CA GLU A 148 6.48 -20.67 -3.54
C GLU A 148 6.27 -19.76 -4.78
N ASN A 149 5.23 -18.92 -4.77
CA ASN A 149 4.97 -18.00 -5.88
C ASN A 149 6.09 -16.95 -6.03
N ILE A 150 6.56 -16.37 -4.93
CA ILE A 150 7.62 -15.37 -4.94
C ILE A 150 8.96 -15.99 -5.41
N ASP A 151 9.29 -17.20 -4.97
CA ASP A 151 10.45 -17.95 -5.42
C ASP A 151 10.38 -18.25 -6.92
N ALA A 152 9.17 -18.52 -7.45
CA ALA A 152 8.88 -18.65 -8.88
C ALA A 152 8.78 -17.29 -9.63
N ASN A 153 9.11 -16.18 -8.97
CA ASN A 153 9.10 -14.82 -9.50
C ASN A 153 7.71 -14.24 -9.83
N TYR A 154 6.67 -14.72 -9.13
CA TYR A 154 5.33 -14.14 -9.22
C TYR A 154 5.04 -13.26 -8.01
N ASN A 155 4.81 -11.96 -8.24
CA ASN A 155 4.30 -11.08 -7.19
C ASN A 155 2.79 -11.30 -7.05
N VAL A 156 2.40 -11.93 -5.94
CA VAL A 156 1.00 -12.24 -5.63
C VAL A 156 0.37 -11.26 -4.64
N ILE A 157 1.10 -10.21 -4.24
CA ILE A 157 0.66 -9.23 -3.25
C ILE A 157 0.69 -7.84 -3.86
N VAL A 158 -0.47 -7.21 -3.98
CA VAL A 158 -0.57 -5.80 -4.41
C VAL A 158 -0.12 -4.89 -3.27
N CYS A 159 0.82 -3.98 -3.55
CA CYS A 159 1.45 -3.12 -2.54
C CYS A 159 0.44 -2.34 -1.69
N GLY A 160 -0.55 -1.69 -2.31
CA GLY A 160 -1.58 -0.93 -1.60
C GLY A 160 -2.56 -1.78 -0.80
N SER A 161 -2.58 -3.12 -1.00
CA SER A 161 -3.48 -4.01 -0.26
C SER A 161 -3.00 -4.37 1.14
N VAL A 162 -1.73 -4.08 1.48
CA VAL A 162 -1.07 -4.66 2.66
C VAL A 162 -1.35 -3.91 3.97
N MET A 163 -1.30 -4.69 5.06
CA MET A 163 -1.17 -4.21 6.44
C MET A 163 0.02 -4.90 7.09
N PHE A 164 0.90 -4.13 7.73
CA PHE A 164 2.08 -4.59 8.43
C PHE A 164 1.89 -4.56 9.93
N ARG A 165 2.44 -5.53 10.65
CA ARG A 165 2.74 -5.40 12.08
C ARG A 165 4.04 -4.63 12.21
N ARG A 166 3.96 -3.37 12.68
CA ARG A 166 5.06 -2.42 12.68
C ARG A 166 6.34 -2.96 13.33
N SER A 167 6.23 -3.54 14.53
CA SER A 167 7.38 -4.07 15.26
C SER A 167 8.11 -5.18 14.52
N GLU A 168 7.37 -6.02 13.79
CA GLU A 168 7.91 -7.17 13.09
C GLU A 168 8.64 -6.81 11.78
N VAL A 169 8.20 -5.77 11.10
CA VAL A 169 8.78 -5.36 9.81
C VAL A 169 9.69 -4.16 10.03
N PHE A 170 9.15 -3.02 10.35
CA PHE A 170 9.91 -1.77 10.45
C PHE A 170 10.78 -1.67 11.70
N GLY A 171 10.35 -2.27 12.82
CA GLY A 171 11.18 -2.45 14.02
C GLY A 171 12.42 -3.33 13.80
N ASN A 172 12.41 -4.17 12.76
CA ASN A 172 13.54 -4.96 12.29
C ASN A 172 14.27 -4.32 11.09
N ASN A 173 14.08 -3.04 10.85
CA ASN A 173 14.71 -2.26 9.79
C ASN A 173 14.44 -2.79 8.36
N LEU A 174 13.27 -3.38 8.12
CA LEU A 174 12.82 -3.84 6.80
C LEU A 174 11.97 -2.76 6.13
N PHE A 175 12.62 -1.78 5.52
CA PHE A 175 12.00 -0.69 4.76
C PHE A 175 12.06 -0.99 3.25
N TYR A 176 11.30 -0.23 2.44
CA TYR A 176 11.44 -0.25 0.98
C TYR A 176 12.85 0.18 0.58
N ASP A 177 13.38 -0.41 -0.49
CA ASP A 177 14.68 -0.01 -1.04
C ASP A 177 14.56 1.40 -1.64
N GLU A 178 15.39 2.34 -1.19
CA GLU A 178 15.39 3.74 -1.63
C GLU A 178 16.44 4.00 -2.73
N GLU A 179 17.37 3.07 -2.96
CA GLU A 179 18.53 3.25 -3.85
C GLU A 179 18.22 2.78 -5.28
N ASN A 180 17.47 1.67 -5.39
CA ASN A 180 17.18 1.08 -6.68
C ASN A 180 15.87 1.62 -7.29
N THR A 181 15.87 1.80 -8.60
CA THR A 181 14.69 2.27 -9.35
C THR A 181 13.73 1.11 -9.63
N PRO A 182 12.47 1.20 -9.19
CA PRO A 182 11.46 0.18 -9.49
C PRO A 182 11.23 -0.01 -10.99
N GLY A 183 11.05 -1.26 -11.41
CA GLY A 183 10.83 -1.60 -12.82
C GLY A 183 12.09 -1.56 -13.67
N GLN A 184 13.27 -1.47 -13.05
CA GLN A 184 14.58 -1.56 -13.70
C GLN A 184 15.34 -2.82 -13.26
N TYR A 185 16.47 -3.08 -13.89
CA TYR A 185 17.34 -4.19 -13.55
C TYR A 185 18.08 -3.92 -12.23
N TRP A 186 17.89 -4.82 -11.26
CA TRP A 186 18.59 -4.75 -9.97
C TRP A 186 19.69 -5.81 -9.91
N PRO A 187 20.98 -5.42 -9.83
CA PRO A 187 22.11 -6.34 -9.86
C PRO A 187 22.06 -7.42 -8.77
N SER A 188 21.57 -7.08 -7.58
CA SER A 188 21.43 -8.01 -6.45
C SER A 188 20.50 -9.20 -6.73
N TYR A 189 19.56 -9.03 -7.67
CA TYR A 189 18.61 -10.07 -8.09
C TYR A 189 18.86 -10.62 -9.48
N GLY A 190 19.71 -9.96 -10.28
CA GLY A 190 19.97 -10.35 -11.67
C GLY A 190 18.74 -10.23 -12.60
N LYS A 191 17.75 -9.37 -12.27
CA LYS A 191 16.48 -9.24 -12.99
C LYS A 191 15.83 -7.86 -12.76
N ILE A 192 14.76 -7.59 -13.51
CA ILE A 192 13.89 -6.42 -13.27
C ILE A 192 13.11 -6.66 -11.98
N MET A 193 13.13 -5.68 -11.08
CA MET A 193 12.50 -5.75 -9.76
C MET A 193 11.62 -4.54 -9.50
N TYR A 194 10.70 -4.72 -8.55
CA TYR A 194 9.86 -3.68 -7.99
C TYR A 194 10.08 -3.60 -6.48
N GLU A 195 9.93 -2.41 -5.93
CA GLU A 195 10.21 -2.11 -4.53
C GLU A 195 9.39 -2.93 -3.53
N ASP A 196 8.17 -3.31 -3.92
CA ASP A 196 7.29 -4.13 -3.12
C ASP A 196 7.74 -5.59 -3.09
N LEU A 197 8.01 -6.18 -4.27
CA LEU A 197 8.48 -7.56 -4.37
C LEU A 197 9.81 -7.76 -3.64
N ASP A 198 10.73 -6.80 -3.75
CA ASP A 198 11.99 -6.80 -2.99
C ASP A 198 11.72 -6.86 -1.48
N LEU A 199 10.83 -6.00 -0.97
CA LEU A 199 10.50 -5.99 0.47
C LEU A 199 9.87 -7.32 0.90
N TRP A 200 9.00 -7.93 0.08
CA TRP A 200 8.41 -9.25 0.39
C TRP A 200 9.47 -10.32 0.47
N ILE A 201 10.40 -10.38 -0.48
CA ILE A 201 11.53 -11.33 -0.48
C ILE A 201 12.37 -11.15 0.78
N ARG A 202 12.73 -9.91 1.13
CA ARG A 202 13.53 -9.63 2.34
C ARG A 202 12.79 -9.99 3.64
N CYS A 203 11.48 -9.76 3.69
CA CYS A 203 10.64 -10.20 4.81
C CYS A 203 10.68 -11.73 4.98
N ILE A 204 10.45 -12.47 3.88
CA ILE A 204 10.48 -13.93 3.89
C ILE A 204 11.85 -14.46 4.32
N ASN A 205 12.93 -13.91 3.78
CA ASN A 205 14.30 -14.32 4.09
C ASN A 205 14.69 -14.01 5.56
N ARG A 206 14.00 -13.09 6.22
CA ARG A 206 14.12 -12.78 7.65
C ARG A 206 13.12 -13.57 8.52
N GLY A 207 12.45 -14.60 7.96
CA GLY A 207 11.51 -15.46 8.68
C GLY A 207 10.18 -14.77 9.04
N LYS A 208 9.86 -13.62 8.41
CA LYS A 208 8.58 -12.94 8.64
C LYS A 208 7.45 -13.67 7.95
N LYS A 209 6.34 -13.88 8.67
CA LYS A 209 5.18 -14.59 8.15
C LYS A 209 4.26 -13.63 7.38
N ILE A 210 3.95 -14.03 6.15
CA ILE A 210 3.09 -13.29 5.21
C ILE A 210 1.84 -14.13 4.95
N ASN A 211 0.68 -13.50 4.92
CA ASN A 211 -0.60 -14.13 4.57
C ASN A 211 -1.40 -13.23 3.61
N ILE A 212 -2.34 -13.82 2.88
CA ILE A 212 -3.33 -13.11 2.07
C ILE A 212 -4.70 -13.66 2.43
N ILE A 213 -5.65 -12.79 2.78
CA ILE A 213 -7.05 -13.19 2.90
C ILE A 213 -7.72 -13.12 1.53
N PRO A 214 -8.63 -14.07 1.20
CA PRO A 214 -9.15 -14.22 -0.16
C PRO A 214 -10.16 -13.14 -0.54
N GLU A 215 -10.66 -12.39 0.44
CA GLU A 215 -11.65 -11.36 0.21
C GLU A 215 -11.06 -10.21 -0.59
N ARG A 216 -11.80 -9.75 -1.59
CA ARG A 216 -11.41 -8.63 -2.45
C ARG A 216 -11.72 -7.31 -1.74
N LEU A 217 -10.75 -6.84 -0.96
CA LEU A 217 -10.89 -5.65 -0.13
C LEU A 217 -10.10 -4.45 -0.68
N TYR A 218 -9.50 -4.60 -1.84
CA TYR A 218 -8.72 -3.57 -2.53
C TYR A 218 -9.19 -3.44 -3.99
N TYR A 219 -9.19 -2.22 -4.52
CA TYR A 219 -9.50 -1.94 -5.92
C TYR A 219 -8.31 -1.28 -6.56
N TRP A 220 -7.60 -2.03 -7.39
CA TRP A 220 -6.46 -1.54 -8.14
C TRP A 220 -6.91 -0.90 -9.46
N ARG A 221 -6.47 0.35 -9.70
CA ARG A 221 -6.83 1.11 -10.91
C ARG A 221 -5.78 0.91 -11.99
N GLU A 222 -6.18 0.26 -13.09
CA GLU A 222 -5.32 0.06 -14.26
C GLU A 222 -5.18 1.36 -15.06
N GLY A 223 -3.96 1.64 -15.52
CA GLY A 223 -3.68 2.80 -16.39
C GLY A 223 -3.74 4.16 -15.69
N SER A 224 -3.70 4.19 -14.36
CA SER A 224 -3.63 5.43 -13.55
C SER A 224 -2.22 5.99 -13.45
N ARG A 225 -1.19 5.18 -13.74
CA ARG A 225 0.21 5.59 -13.62
C ARG A 225 0.49 6.78 -14.52
N VAL A 226 1.11 7.80 -13.93
CA VAL A 226 1.67 8.91 -14.71
C VAL A 226 2.90 8.40 -15.45
N GLU A 227 2.93 8.56 -16.76
CA GLU A 227 4.14 8.29 -17.54
C GLU A 227 5.29 9.11 -16.97
N ARG A 228 6.43 8.46 -16.79
CA ARG A 228 7.62 9.04 -16.12
C ARG A 228 8.42 9.91 -17.08
#